data_11e2b63e865fa87196bcc298ac6285d5
#
_entry.id   11e2b63e865fa87196bcc298ac6285d5
#
_cell.length_a   1.000
_cell.length_b   1.000
_cell.length_c   1.000
_cell.angle_alpha   90.00
_cell.angle_beta   90.00
_cell.angle_gamma   90.00
#
_symmetry.space_group_name_H-M   'P 1'
#
loop_
_entity.id
_entity.type
_entity.pdbx_description
1 polymer ?
#
loop_
_entity_poly.entity_id
_entity_poly.type
_entity_poly.pdbx_seq_one_letter_code
_entity_poly.pdbx_strand_id
1 'polypeptide(L)'
;MKVRLLQRPTRGFSILVTLIVIAVLWSISRLRHHGSLLPSTFDNWGGRGEWKGQGGGSNLPSGGGTPAYQTTLQASQLPYRPKLDPGQCAKDIEFLRRPELGLTDNILYSRRCIKPIYKADFDRDTITNVTQPLVANTTALDLTSCAHDEPIPCEPLSLEVPMPYPKDAQYPHLLFGVASKYGRMREAIPAFAHWLAGTGARLVGTIADAVPPEHQDDDSTKNSFNLTSLEEEYRAAGIIATFLPPKIFKRLNLKDGKPDPRPVPVEHHHFLLIKELLSVIDSDSSQKAPHWLAILDDDTFFPSLHPLSATLSQHDHTRPLWLGALSDDFMAVQAWGFMAFGGAGSFLSLPLARQLAPHLEECITTASIQTGDGILRDCIYSHTRTRLTLVEGLNQHDIKGDASGFFESGVWPVLSLHHWKSWYEAPVEKMARVARDVCGECFLMRVRFGTSGTEEMNKKKRKESESLLSLGYSITSYPGLENGLDDVDLSRVEGTWNEAERKEKYAFSYGPVRRRLQEGREKKSWRLVDVDVDEGDESPAMESQSTMTTKLQSGGEKEDRGWTAQKKGKKKFRQIYVHKAAGPAVGESMDEVIELVWEL
;
A
#
# COMPACT_ATOMS: atom_id res chain seq x y z
N MET A 1 42.76 -50.68 -34.09
CA MET A 1 42.17 -49.86 -33.05
C MET A 1 43.27 -49.48 -32.07
N LYS A 2 43.83 -48.25 -32.18
CA LYS A 2 44.99 -47.79 -31.38
C LYS A 2 44.47 -47.05 -30.15
N VAL A 3 44.66 -47.62 -28.96
CA VAL A 3 44.42 -46.97 -27.67
C VAL A 3 45.56 -46.00 -27.40
N ARG A 4 45.25 -44.70 -27.26
CA ARG A 4 46.22 -43.69 -26.82
C ARG A 4 46.27 -43.68 -25.30
N LEU A 5 47.43 -43.99 -24.75
CA LEU A 5 47.80 -43.83 -23.34
C LEU A 5 47.84 -42.34 -22.98
N LEU A 6 47.11 -41.98 -21.92
CA LEU A 6 47.18 -40.69 -21.27
C LEU A 6 48.54 -40.50 -20.60
N GLN A 7 49.27 -39.48 -20.98
CA GLN A 7 50.52 -39.09 -20.36
C GLN A 7 50.28 -38.59 -18.92
N ARG A 8 51.06 -39.09 -17.97
CA ARG A 8 51.10 -38.58 -16.58
C ARG A 8 51.59 -37.15 -16.53
N PRO A 9 50.98 -36.24 -15.70
CA PRO A 9 51.45 -34.89 -15.57
C PRO A 9 52.86 -34.84 -14.98
N THR A 10 53.70 -33.96 -15.52
CA THR A 10 55.08 -33.77 -15.10
C THR A 10 55.15 -33.21 -13.68
N ARG A 11 56.15 -33.59 -12.89
CA ARG A 11 56.36 -33.17 -11.49
C ARG A 11 56.24 -31.65 -11.28
N GLY A 12 56.59 -30.84 -12.29
CA GLY A 12 56.46 -29.38 -12.24
C GLY A 12 55.02 -28.88 -12.20
N PHE A 13 54.06 -29.56 -12.87
CA PHE A 13 52.66 -29.16 -12.86
C PHE A 13 51.99 -29.41 -11.48
N SER A 14 52.36 -30.51 -10.82
CA SER A 14 51.88 -30.81 -9.44
C SER A 14 52.38 -29.75 -8.44
N ILE A 15 53.62 -29.30 -8.53
CA ILE A 15 54.19 -28.28 -7.63
C ILE A 15 53.49 -26.94 -7.83
N LEU A 16 53.23 -26.55 -9.09
CA LEU A 16 52.52 -25.29 -9.39
C LEU A 16 51.09 -25.28 -8.83
N VAL A 17 50.35 -26.37 -9.00
CA VAL A 17 49.00 -26.49 -8.45
C VAL A 17 49.01 -26.46 -6.91
N THR A 18 49.97 -27.10 -6.28
CA THR A 18 50.13 -27.07 -4.82
C THR A 18 50.43 -25.67 -4.30
N LEU A 19 51.30 -24.92 -4.99
CA LEU A 19 51.63 -23.53 -4.61
C LEU A 19 50.43 -22.58 -4.78
N ILE A 20 49.64 -22.76 -5.86
CA ILE A 20 48.39 -21.98 -6.04
C ILE A 20 47.39 -22.26 -4.92
N VAL A 21 47.19 -23.52 -4.56
CA VAL A 21 46.27 -23.91 -3.46
C VAL A 21 46.75 -23.32 -2.12
N ILE A 22 48.04 -23.37 -1.84
CA ILE A 22 48.62 -22.76 -0.63
C ILE A 22 48.43 -21.25 -0.62
N ALA A 23 48.66 -20.57 -1.75
CA ALA A 23 48.47 -19.12 -1.88
C ALA A 23 47.00 -18.71 -1.69
N VAL A 24 46.05 -19.48 -2.22
CA VAL A 24 44.60 -19.25 -2.01
C VAL A 24 44.21 -19.46 -0.57
N LEU A 25 44.68 -20.55 0.07
CA LEU A 25 44.42 -20.80 1.50
C LEU A 25 45.02 -19.74 2.39
N TRP A 26 46.23 -19.25 2.07
CA TRP A 26 46.86 -18.15 2.78
C TRP A 26 46.16 -16.82 2.63
N SER A 27 45.62 -16.54 1.41
CA SER A 27 44.79 -15.37 1.16
C SER A 27 43.47 -15.42 1.93
N ILE A 28 42.81 -16.59 1.98
CA ILE A 28 41.58 -16.81 2.76
C ILE A 28 41.87 -16.67 4.27
N SER A 29 43.00 -17.16 4.74
CA SER A 29 43.42 -17.00 6.15
C SER A 29 43.70 -15.53 6.49
N ARG A 30 44.33 -14.77 5.59
CA ARG A 30 44.54 -13.32 5.80
C ARG A 30 43.22 -12.54 5.81
N LEU A 31 42.27 -12.88 4.94
CA LEU A 31 40.92 -12.30 4.96
C LEU A 31 40.19 -12.58 6.28
N ARG A 32 40.39 -13.76 6.89
CA ARG A 32 39.82 -14.08 8.20
C ARG A 32 40.52 -13.33 9.37
N HIS A 33 41.80 -13.00 9.26
CA HIS A 33 42.53 -12.24 10.28
C HIS A 33 42.36 -10.72 10.18
N HIS A 34 41.99 -10.18 9.01
CA HIS A 34 41.65 -8.76 8.84
C HIS A 34 40.17 -8.44 9.02
N GLY A 35 39.34 -9.43 9.31
CA GLY A 35 37.91 -9.27 9.58
C GLY A 35 37.53 -8.71 10.95
N SER A 36 38.47 -8.13 11.70
CA SER A 36 38.21 -7.57 13.06
C SER A 36 38.22 -6.03 13.12
N LEU A 37 38.00 -5.35 12.01
CA LEU A 37 37.82 -3.89 11.96
C LEU A 37 36.52 -3.53 11.23
N LEU A 38 35.39 -4.14 11.63
CA LEU A 38 34.09 -3.52 11.42
C LEU A 38 33.72 -2.81 12.73
N PRO A 39 33.30 -1.54 12.68
CA PRO A 39 32.85 -0.84 13.87
C PRO A 39 31.64 -1.56 14.45
N SER A 40 31.64 -1.78 15.75
CA SER A 40 30.54 -2.34 16.53
C SER A 40 29.37 -1.33 16.62
N THR A 41 28.69 -1.06 15.51
CA THR A 41 27.50 -0.20 15.46
C THR A 41 26.21 -0.98 15.14
N PHE A 42 26.24 -2.32 15.20
CA PHE A 42 25.07 -3.17 14.89
C PHE A 42 24.25 -3.61 16.10
N ASP A 43 24.60 -3.20 17.33
CA ASP A 43 23.86 -3.61 18.54
C ASP A 43 22.57 -2.80 18.81
N ASN A 44 22.10 -1.94 17.90
CA ASN A 44 20.93 -1.07 18.12
C ASN A 44 19.76 -1.26 17.14
N TRP A 45 19.62 -2.42 16.48
CA TRP A 45 18.46 -2.68 15.62
C TRP A 45 17.40 -3.59 16.25
N GLY A 46 17.64 -4.02 17.46
CA GLY A 46 16.67 -4.78 18.26
C GLY A 46 16.14 -3.91 19.39
N GLY A 47 15.15 -3.07 19.16
CA GLY A 47 14.51 -2.66 20.36
C GLY A 47 14.18 -1.22 20.57
N ARG A 48 13.13 -1.11 21.19
CA ARG A 48 12.71 -0.12 22.19
C ARG A 48 13.01 1.35 21.86
N GLY A 49 12.10 1.96 21.16
CA GLY A 49 11.88 3.40 21.22
C GLY A 49 10.64 3.71 22.05
N GLU A 50 10.71 3.66 23.38
CA GLU A 50 9.83 4.48 24.20
C GLU A 50 10.25 5.94 24.01
N TRP A 51 9.45 6.70 23.30
CA TRP A 51 9.62 8.15 23.20
C TRP A 51 9.12 8.82 24.48
N LYS A 52 10.04 9.08 25.43
CA LYS A 52 9.83 10.10 26.45
C LYS A 52 10.41 11.42 25.94
N GLY A 53 9.55 12.38 25.70
CA GLY A 53 9.95 13.76 25.39
C GLY A 53 10.72 14.38 26.55
N GLN A 54 11.92 14.89 26.28
CA GLN A 54 12.55 15.94 27.09
C GLN A 54 13.29 16.89 26.15
N GLY A 55 12.97 18.17 26.26
CA GLY A 55 13.58 19.24 25.51
C GLY A 55 15.03 19.50 25.94
N GLY A 56 15.85 19.86 24.98
CA GLY A 56 17.21 20.33 25.20
C GLY A 56 17.75 20.88 23.88
N GLY A 57 17.82 22.21 23.77
CA GLY A 57 18.34 22.89 22.59
C GLY A 57 19.84 22.68 22.40
N SER A 58 20.27 22.46 21.18
CA SER A 58 21.63 22.77 20.73
C SER A 58 21.62 23.12 19.25
N ASN A 59 22.19 24.27 18.95
CA ASN A 59 22.39 24.87 17.65
C ASN A 59 23.25 23.98 16.74
N LEU A 60 22.75 23.64 15.55
CA LEU A 60 23.53 23.16 14.43
C LEU A 60 23.04 23.81 13.12
N PRO A 61 23.92 24.07 12.15
CA PRO A 61 23.62 24.97 11.04
C PRO A 61 22.69 24.34 10.01
N SER A 62 21.83 25.18 9.47
CA SER A 62 20.85 24.92 8.42
C SER A 62 21.44 24.38 7.14
N GLY A 63 21.30 23.06 6.91
CA GLY A 63 21.33 22.45 5.60
C GLY A 63 19.90 22.28 5.12
N GLY A 64 19.58 22.83 3.94
CA GLY A 64 18.22 22.87 3.40
C GLY A 64 17.61 21.47 3.22
N GLY A 65 16.81 21.06 4.19
CA GLY A 65 15.91 19.94 4.08
C GLY A 65 14.61 20.40 3.46
N THR A 66 14.22 19.82 2.34
CA THR A 66 12.85 19.90 1.84
C THR A 66 11.88 19.46 2.94
N PRO A 67 10.76 20.15 3.15
CA PRO A 67 9.81 19.77 4.18
C PRO A 67 9.29 18.37 3.87
N ALA A 68 9.51 17.44 4.81
CA ALA A 68 8.76 16.20 4.86
C ALA A 68 7.28 16.57 4.87
N TYR A 69 6.50 15.94 4.01
CA TYR A 69 5.06 16.13 3.94
C TYR A 69 4.47 15.73 5.30
N GLN A 70 4.22 16.71 6.17
CA GLN A 70 3.51 16.48 7.42
C GLN A 70 2.03 16.35 7.09
N THR A 71 1.58 15.14 6.86
CA THR A 71 0.22 14.87 6.43
C THR A 71 -0.73 14.57 7.58
N THR A 72 -0.26 14.47 8.79
CA THR A 72 -1.13 14.35 9.98
C THR A 72 -1.02 15.61 10.83
N LEU A 73 -1.68 16.68 10.39
CA LEU A 73 -2.05 17.73 11.34
C LEU A 73 -2.97 17.08 12.39
N GLN A 74 -2.55 17.10 13.65
CA GLN A 74 -3.44 16.75 14.76
C GLN A 74 -4.69 17.62 14.61
N ALA A 75 -5.87 17.09 14.94
CA ALA A 75 -7.16 17.80 14.80
C ALA A 75 -7.15 19.22 15.43
N SER A 76 -6.27 19.46 16.41
CA SER A 76 -6.03 20.77 17.04
C SER A 76 -5.21 21.77 16.21
N GLN A 77 -4.61 21.33 15.09
CA GLN A 77 -3.75 22.17 14.23
C GLN A 77 -4.41 22.50 12.88
N LEU A 78 -5.62 21.98 12.63
CA LEU A 78 -6.35 22.28 11.42
C LEU A 78 -6.86 23.73 11.45
N PRO A 79 -6.83 24.44 10.32
CA PRO A 79 -7.31 25.81 10.26
C PRO A 79 -8.81 25.86 10.60
N TYR A 80 -9.19 26.67 11.61
CA TYR A 80 -10.58 26.93 11.92
C TYR A 80 -11.18 27.78 10.80
N ARG A 81 -12.19 27.25 10.12
CA ARG A 81 -13.01 28.03 9.18
C ARG A 81 -14.38 28.28 9.80
N PRO A 82 -14.84 29.54 9.84
CA PRO A 82 -16.18 29.82 10.30
C PRO A 82 -17.20 29.09 9.45
N LYS A 83 -18.27 28.58 10.10
CA LYS A 83 -19.42 28.05 9.36
C LYS A 83 -20.09 29.21 8.63
N LEU A 84 -20.19 29.11 7.30
CA LEU A 84 -21.02 30.01 6.52
C LEU A 84 -22.50 29.63 6.70
N ASP A 85 -23.39 30.58 6.46
CA ASP A 85 -24.82 30.29 6.44
C ASP A 85 -25.12 29.27 5.32
N PRO A 86 -26.04 28.31 5.58
CA PRO A 86 -26.44 27.35 4.56
C PRO A 86 -26.94 28.07 3.30
N GLY A 87 -26.28 27.87 2.17
CA GLY A 87 -26.64 28.48 0.88
C GLY A 87 -25.63 29.51 0.36
N GLN A 88 -24.61 29.89 1.11
CA GLN A 88 -23.57 30.81 0.64
C GLN A 88 -22.48 30.13 -0.21
N CYS A 89 -22.28 28.80 -0.04
CA CYS A 89 -21.39 28.01 -0.89
C CYS A 89 -22.18 27.22 -1.92
N ALA A 90 -21.74 27.21 -3.17
CA ALA A 90 -22.25 26.27 -4.13
C ALA A 90 -21.96 24.83 -3.64
N LYS A 91 -22.98 23.97 -3.65
CA LYS A 91 -22.88 22.59 -3.11
C LYS A 91 -21.74 21.79 -3.73
N ASP A 92 -21.37 22.08 -4.94
CA ASP A 92 -20.34 21.40 -5.73
C ASP A 92 -18.89 21.78 -5.32
N ILE A 93 -18.68 22.83 -4.50
CA ILE A 93 -17.39 23.27 -3.99
C ILE A 93 -17.31 23.30 -2.45
N GLU A 94 -18.43 23.06 -1.76
CA GLU A 94 -18.48 23.09 -0.29
C GLU A 94 -17.47 22.11 0.35
N PHE A 95 -17.21 20.97 -0.29
CA PHE A 95 -16.26 19.98 0.17
C PHE A 95 -14.82 20.52 0.30
N LEU A 96 -14.44 21.54 -0.49
CA LEU A 96 -13.11 22.17 -0.42
C LEU A 96 -12.85 22.87 0.92
N ARG A 97 -13.91 23.17 1.69
CA ARG A 97 -13.81 23.79 3.01
C ARG A 97 -13.53 22.79 4.13
N ARG A 98 -13.52 21.49 3.84
CA ARG A 98 -13.21 20.46 4.85
C ARG A 98 -11.83 20.72 5.45
N PRO A 99 -11.71 20.83 6.80
CA PRO A 99 -10.44 21.11 7.48
C PRO A 99 -9.35 20.09 7.13
N GLU A 100 -9.73 18.84 6.86
CA GLU A 100 -8.84 17.71 6.55
C GLU A 100 -8.02 17.96 5.27
N LEU A 101 -8.52 18.81 4.36
CA LEU A 101 -7.78 19.19 3.15
C LEU A 101 -6.68 20.20 3.45
N GLY A 102 -6.78 20.93 4.58
CA GLY A 102 -5.78 21.90 5.03
C GLY A 102 -5.47 23.00 4.00
N LEU A 103 -6.44 23.38 3.15
CA LEU A 103 -6.24 24.36 2.08
C LEU A 103 -6.12 25.79 2.64
N THR A 104 -5.42 26.66 1.91
CA THR A 104 -5.39 28.10 2.16
C THR A 104 -6.78 28.73 1.91
N ASP A 105 -7.03 29.92 2.46
CA ASP A 105 -8.32 30.59 2.30
C ASP A 105 -8.61 30.96 0.84
N ASN A 106 -7.58 31.36 0.10
CA ASN A 106 -7.63 31.56 -1.34
C ASN A 106 -6.90 30.41 -2.02
N ILE A 107 -7.49 29.87 -3.09
CA ILE A 107 -6.91 28.76 -3.88
C ILE A 107 -7.02 29.05 -5.37
N LEU A 108 -6.13 28.42 -6.14
CA LEU A 108 -6.29 28.26 -7.58
C LEU A 108 -6.91 26.89 -7.85
N TYR A 109 -8.07 26.87 -8.46
CA TYR A 109 -8.87 25.66 -8.62
C TYR A 109 -9.11 25.32 -10.08
N SER A 110 -8.97 24.04 -10.42
CA SER A 110 -9.25 23.49 -11.75
C SER A 110 -10.06 22.20 -11.62
N ARG A 111 -11.05 22.01 -12.52
CA ARG A 111 -11.90 20.81 -12.52
C ARG A 111 -11.88 20.14 -13.89
N ARG A 112 -11.82 18.81 -13.91
CA ARG A 112 -11.88 18.00 -15.11
C ARG A 112 -12.86 16.84 -14.94
N CYS A 113 -13.82 16.68 -15.86
CA CYS A 113 -14.73 15.56 -15.91
C CYS A 113 -14.11 14.41 -16.74
N ILE A 114 -13.77 13.31 -16.10
CA ILE A 114 -13.17 12.14 -16.76
C ILE A 114 -14.30 11.18 -17.18
N LYS A 115 -14.38 10.93 -18.48
CA LYS A 115 -15.26 9.91 -19.05
C LYS A 115 -14.42 8.66 -19.37
N PRO A 116 -14.53 7.56 -18.62
CA PRO A 116 -13.76 6.36 -18.88
C PRO A 116 -14.22 5.69 -20.18
N ILE A 117 -13.25 5.29 -21.01
CA ILE A 117 -13.46 4.46 -22.19
C ILE A 117 -12.77 3.13 -21.92
N TYR A 118 -13.57 2.12 -21.61
CA TYR A 118 -13.07 0.80 -21.23
C TYR A 118 -12.51 0.02 -22.42
N LYS A 119 -11.30 -0.53 -22.24
CA LYS A 119 -10.61 -1.38 -23.21
C LYS A 119 -10.30 -2.74 -22.60
N ALA A 120 -10.70 -3.81 -23.28
CA ALA A 120 -10.44 -5.18 -22.85
C ALA A 120 -8.97 -5.59 -23.04
N ASP A 121 -8.31 -5.01 -24.05
CA ASP A 121 -6.93 -5.24 -24.45
C ASP A 121 -6.01 -4.05 -24.08
N PHE A 122 -6.30 -3.40 -22.94
CA PHE A 122 -5.55 -2.24 -22.49
C PHE A 122 -4.11 -2.62 -22.14
N ASP A 123 -3.13 -1.99 -22.79
CA ASP A 123 -1.72 -2.12 -22.45
C ASP A 123 -1.37 -1.22 -21.26
N ARG A 124 -1.26 -1.83 -20.08
CA ARG A 124 -0.98 -1.14 -18.82
C ARG A 124 0.45 -0.60 -18.73
N ASP A 125 1.40 -1.21 -19.43
CA ASP A 125 2.82 -0.85 -19.37
C ASP A 125 3.14 0.37 -20.23
N THR A 126 2.34 0.63 -21.25
CA THR A 126 2.48 1.78 -22.12
C THR A 126 1.88 3.04 -21.48
N ILE A 127 2.62 4.16 -21.56
CA ILE A 127 2.11 5.47 -21.13
C ILE A 127 1.07 5.96 -22.13
N THR A 128 -0.17 6.14 -21.67
CA THR A 128 -1.25 6.68 -22.49
C THR A 128 -0.98 8.15 -22.81
N ASN A 129 -1.02 8.52 -24.08
CA ASN A 129 -0.83 9.90 -24.53
C ASN A 129 -2.17 10.54 -24.89
N VAL A 130 -2.44 11.70 -24.29
CA VAL A 130 -3.63 12.52 -24.52
C VAL A 130 -3.21 13.89 -25.05
N THR A 131 -3.73 14.28 -26.22
CA THR A 131 -3.34 15.54 -26.87
C THR A 131 -3.82 16.77 -26.11
N GLN A 132 -4.98 16.68 -25.44
CA GLN A 132 -5.52 17.78 -24.65
C GLN A 132 -4.73 17.95 -23.34
N PRO A 133 -4.55 19.20 -22.86
CA PRO A 133 -4.01 19.44 -21.53
C PRO A 133 -4.98 18.94 -20.45
N LEU A 134 -4.45 18.44 -19.34
CA LEU A 134 -5.29 18.02 -18.22
C LEU A 134 -5.99 19.22 -17.58
N VAL A 135 -5.25 20.31 -17.37
CA VAL A 135 -5.77 21.58 -16.86
C VAL A 135 -5.99 22.52 -18.03
N ALA A 136 -7.24 22.89 -18.31
CA ALA A 136 -7.60 23.83 -19.37
C ALA A 136 -7.87 25.21 -18.80
N ASN A 137 -8.61 25.32 -17.69
CA ASN A 137 -9.00 26.54 -17.04
C ASN A 137 -8.72 26.47 -15.54
N THR A 138 -8.28 27.60 -14.99
CA THR A 138 -8.01 27.75 -13.56
C THR A 138 -8.78 28.96 -13.05
N THR A 139 -9.53 28.80 -11.95
CA THR A 139 -10.34 29.83 -11.31
C THR A 139 -9.79 30.11 -9.92
N ALA A 140 -9.63 31.38 -9.57
CA ALA A 140 -9.31 31.77 -8.20
C ALA A 140 -10.59 31.70 -7.34
N LEU A 141 -10.54 30.98 -6.23
CA LEU A 141 -11.64 30.83 -5.28
C LEU A 141 -11.25 31.35 -3.92
N ASP A 142 -12.12 32.16 -3.31
CA ASP A 142 -12.08 32.52 -1.92
C ASP A 142 -12.97 31.56 -1.11
N LEU A 143 -12.35 30.67 -0.35
CA LEU A 143 -13.04 29.66 0.46
C LEU A 143 -13.66 30.23 1.74
N THR A 144 -13.38 31.51 2.08
CA THR A 144 -13.99 32.18 3.25
C THR A 144 -15.38 32.71 2.93
N SER A 145 -15.55 33.27 1.74
CA SER A 145 -16.84 33.84 1.28
C SER A 145 -17.60 32.91 0.38
N CYS A 146 -16.92 31.96 -0.28
CA CYS A 146 -17.45 31.16 -1.37
C CYS A 146 -18.14 32.00 -2.48
N ALA A 147 -17.85 33.30 -2.54
CA ALA A 147 -18.38 34.19 -3.57
C ALA A 147 -17.80 33.75 -4.91
N HIS A 148 -18.68 33.35 -5.80
CA HIS A 148 -18.33 32.84 -7.11
C HIS A 148 -19.50 33.11 -8.04
N ASP A 149 -19.27 33.99 -9.00
CA ASP A 149 -20.32 34.56 -9.83
C ASP A 149 -20.81 33.60 -10.92
N GLU A 150 -20.03 32.56 -11.27
CA GLU A 150 -20.38 31.60 -12.32
C GLU A 150 -20.13 30.14 -11.91
N PRO A 151 -20.94 29.19 -12.41
CA PRO A 151 -20.67 27.77 -12.18
C PRO A 151 -19.30 27.37 -12.73
N ILE A 152 -18.51 26.63 -11.93
CA ILE A 152 -17.20 26.15 -12.39
C ILE A 152 -17.43 25.06 -13.44
N PRO A 153 -16.98 25.27 -14.68
CA PRO A 153 -17.20 24.30 -15.74
C PRO A 153 -16.44 23.00 -15.46
N CYS A 154 -17.09 21.86 -15.71
CA CYS A 154 -16.44 20.57 -15.70
C CYS A 154 -16.21 20.11 -17.14
N GLU A 155 -15.07 20.47 -17.70
CA GLU A 155 -14.78 20.12 -19.10
C GLU A 155 -14.56 18.61 -19.25
N PRO A 156 -15.29 17.95 -20.19
CA PRO A 156 -15.17 16.52 -20.38
C PRO A 156 -13.84 16.14 -21.03
N LEU A 157 -13.26 15.04 -20.54
CA LEU A 157 -12.06 14.41 -21.07
C LEU A 157 -12.29 12.91 -21.18
N SER A 158 -12.22 12.36 -22.38
CA SER A 158 -12.26 10.91 -22.56
C SER A 158 -10.90 10.30 -22.27
N LEU A 159 -10.88 9.27 -21.40
CA LEU A 159 -9.67 8.56 -21.03
C LEU A 159 -9.85 7.06 -21.23
N GLU A 160 -8.98 6.46 -22.05
CA GLU A 160 -8.92 5.01 -22.18
C GLU A 160 -8.38 4.39 -20.90
N VAL A 161 -9.07 3.37 -20.41
CA VAL A 161 -8.76 2.69 -19.13
C VAL A 161 -9.04 1.19 -19.25
N PRO A 162 -8.38 0.35 -18.42
CA PRO A 162 -8.70 -1.07 -18.31
C PRO A 162 -10.15 -1.31 -17.90
N MET A 163 -10.61 -2.55 -18.10
CA MET A 163 -11.92 -2.99 -17.62
C MET A 163 -11.98 -2.97 -16.09
N PRO A 164 -13.12 -2.60 -15.49
CA PRO A 164 -13.28 -2.67 -14.04
C PRO A 164 -13.22 -4.11 -13.54
N TYR A 165 -12.78 -4.29 -12.28
CA TYR A 165 -12.85 -5.60 -11.64
C TYR A 165 -14.29 -6.07 -11.45
N PRO A 166 -14.55 -7.40 -11.46
CA PRO A 166 -15.88 -7.93 -11.18
C PRO A 166 -16.34 -7.53 -9.77
N LYS A 167 -17.51 -6.88 -9.68
CA LYS A 167 -18.03 -6.32 -8.41
C LYS A 167 -18.39 -7.39 -7.37
N ASP A 168 -18.85 -8.57 -7.84
CA ASP A 168 -19.34 -9.64 -6.96
C ASP A 168 -18.30 -10.78 -6.81
N ALA A 169 -17.04 -10.52 -7.11
CA ALA A 169 -15.99 -11.51 -7.01
C ALA A 169 -15.76 -11.93 -5.55
N GLN A 170 -15.71 -13.25 -5.32
CA GLN A 170 -15.54 -13.85 -3.99
C GLN A 170 -14.22 -14.62 -3.91
N TYR A 171 -13.50 -14.48 -2.79
CA TYR A 171 -12.19 -15.08 -2.57
C TYR A 171 -12.14 -15.95 -1.29
N PRO A 172 -13.10 -16.88 -1.07
CA PRO A 172 -13.13 -17.70 0.15
C PRO A 172 -11.94 -18.68 0.25
N HIS A 173 -11.17 -18.82 -0.82
CA HIS A 173 -9.95 -19.62 -0.88
C HIS A 173 -8.74 -18.93 -0.24
N LEU A 174 -8.88 -17.66 0.20
CA LEU A 174 -7.85 -16.89 0.89
C LEU A 174 -8.22 -16.75 2.38
N LEU A 175 -7.27 -17.11 3.26
CA LEU A 175 -7.37 -16.92 4.69
C LEU A 175 -6.16 -16.11 5.16
N PHE A 176 -6.41 -14.92 5.69
CA PHE A 176 -5.39 -13.99 6.12
C PHE A 176 -5.17 -14.07 7.63
N GLY A 177 -3.92 -14.03 8.07
CA GLY A 177 -3.52 -14.00 9.47
C GLY A 177 -2.70 -12.75 9.77
N VAL A 178 -3.00 -12.07 10.88
CA VAL A 178 -2.28 -10.90 11.37
C VAL A 178 -2.07 -11.03 12.88
N ALA A 179 -0.84 -10.78 13.35
CA ALA A 179 -0.56 -10.67 14.78
C ALA A 179 -0.19 -9.23 15.12
N SER A 180 -0.99 -8.58 15.95
CA SER A 180 -0.77 -7.19 16.33
C SER A 180 -1.41 -6.85 17.69
N LYS A 181 -1.28 -5.59 18.11
CA LYS A 181 -1.94 -5.07 19.31
C LYS A 181 -3.37 -4.64 19.01
N TYR A 182 -4.23 -4.66 20.03
CA TYR A 182 -5.65 -4.30 19.93
C TYR A 182 -5.88 -2.93 19.25
N GLY A 183 -5.18 -1.89 19.73
CA GLY A 183 -5.32 -0.54 19.19
C GLY A 183 -4.94 -0.45 17.71
N ARG A 184 -3.84 -1.09 17.31
CA ARG A 184 -3.37 -1.09 15.92
C ARG A 184 -4.36 -1.83 14.99
N MET A 185 -4.92 -2.96 15.43
CA MET A 185 -5.94 -3.67 14.66
C MET A 185 -7.19 -2.82 14.47
N ARG A 186 -7.62 -2.07 15.50
CA ARG A 186 -8.76 -1.16 15.39
C ARG A 186 -8.49 -0.01 14.39
N GLU A 187 -7.29 0.57 14.44
CA GLU A 187 -6.85 1.61 13.50
C GLU A 187 -6.71 1.11 12.06
N ALA A 188 -6.51 -0.20 11.87
CA ALA A 188 -6.35 -0.81 10.55
C ALA A 188 -7.69 -1.10 9.83
N ILE A 189 -8.84 -0.97 10.50
CA ILE A 189 -10.16 -1.27 9.93
C ILE A 189 -10.40 -0.62 8.56
N PRO A 190 -10.15 0.70 8.35
CA PRO A 190 -10.41 1.32 7.06
C PRO A 190 -9.57 0.70 5.91
N ALA A 191 -8.28 0.43 6.18
CA ALA A 191 -7.40 -0.19 5.20
C ALA A 191 -7.84 -1.64 4.88
N PHE A 192 -8.16 -2.45 5.89
CA PHE A 192 -8.67 -3.80 5.68
C PHE A 192 -10.03 -3.79 4.98
N ALA A 193 -10.93 -2.85 5.31
CA ALA A 193 -12.23 -2.74 4.64
C ALA A 193 -12.08 -2.45 3.13
N HIS A 194 -11.03 -1.73 2.73
CA HIS A 194 -10.80 -1.45 1.32
C HIS A 194 -10.71 -2.73 0.48
N TRP A 195 -10.04 -3.78 0.98
CA TRP A 195 -9.75 -4.97 0.19
C TRP A 195 -10.42 -6.26 0.68
N LEU A 196 -11.00 -6.29 1.91
CA LEU A 196 -11.70 -7.45 2.46
C LEU A 196 -13.22 -7.32 2.45
N ALA A 197 -13.77 -6.10 2.54
CA ALA A 197 -15.21 -5.92 2.70
C ALA A 197 -15.99 -6.55 1.54
N GLY A 198 -16.92 -7.46 1.88
CA GLY A 198 -17.80 -8.12 0.92
C GLY A 198 -17.14 -9.16 0.01
N THR A 199 -15.87 -9.49 0.20
CA THR A 199 -15.08 -10.37 -0.70
C THR A 199 -15.15 -11.85 -0.36
N GLY A 200 -15.75 -12.24 0.77
CA GLY A 200 -15.77 -13.62 1.24
C GLY A 200 -14.43 -14.17 1.75
N ALA A 201 -13.33 -13.42 1.59
CA ALA A 201 -12.05 -13.74 2.24
C ALA A 201 -12.15 -13.50 3.76
N ARG A 202 -11.41 -14.29 4.54
CA ARG A 202 -11.48 -14.25 6.00
C ARG A 202 -10.18 -13.74 6.60
N LEU A 203 -10.30 -13.06 7.76
CA LEU A 203 -9.17 -12.58 8.55
C LEU A 203 -9.17 -13.26 9.93
N VAL A 204 -8.01 -13.74 10.38
CA VAL A 204 -7.77 -14.20 11.75
C VAL A 204 -6.71 -13.31 12.37
N GLY A 205 -7.06 -12.65 13.47
CA GLY A 205 -6.14 -11.78 14.21
C GLY A 205 -5.71 -12.38 15.53
N THR A 206 -4.40 -12.47 15.81
CA THR A 206 -3.89 -12.72 17.16
C THR A 206 -3.59 -11.39 17.83
N ILE A 207 -4.31 -11.08 18.92
CA ILE A 207 -4.16 -9.83 19.68
C ILE A 207 -3.09 -10.03 20.74
N ALA A 208 -1.86 -9.64 20.40
CA ALA A 208 -0.65 -9.94 21.18
C ALA A 208 -0.65 -9.35 22.61
N ASP A 209 -1.41 -8.29 22.86
CA ASP A 209 -1.55 -7.64 24.18
C ASP A 209 -2.84 -8.05 24.92
N ALA A 210 -3.65 -8.97 24.35
CA ALA A 210 -4.80 -9.54 25.03
C ALA A 210 -4.34 -10.61 26.05
N VAL A 211 -4.99 -10.64 27.21
CA VAL A 211 -4.75 -11.64 28.26
C VAL A 211 -5.73 -12.80 28.06
N PRO A 212 -5.25 -14.06 27.90
CA PRO A 212 -6.15 -15.21 27.82
C PRO A 212 -7.00 -15.35 29.08
N PRO A 213 -8.26 -15.84 28.97
CA PRO A 213 -9.18 -15.96 30.11
C PRO A 213 -8.62 -16.75 31.29
N GLU A 214 -7.81 -17.79 31.05
CA GLU A 214 -7.17 -18.62 32.05
C GLU A 214 -6.05 -17.95 32.85
N HIS A 215 -5.67 -16.75 32.47
CA HIS A 215 -4.61 -15.95 33.08
C HIS A 215 -5.10 -14.59 33.62
N GLN A 216 -6.42 -14.37 33.64
CA GLN A 216 -7.02 -13.19 34.23
C GLN A 216 -7.11 -13.36 35.75
N ASP A 217 -6.08 -12.95 36.49
CA ASP A 217 -6.14 -12.82 37.94
C ASP A 217 -7.10 -11.67 38.32
N ASP A 218 -7.77 -11.75 39.46
CA ASP A 218 -8.80 -10.79 39.91
C ASP A 218 -8.40 -9.31 39.92
N ASP A 219 -7.08 -9.02 39.89
CA ASP A 219 -6.53 -7.66 39.88
C ASP A 219 -6.15 -7.13 38.47
N SER A 220 -6.33 -7.96 37.41
CA SER A 220 -5.92 -7.65 36.03
C SER A 220 -6.99 -6.99 35.17
N THR A 221 -8.08 -6.46 35.76
CA THR A 221 -9.19 -5.78 35.06
C THR A 221 -8.75 -4.59 34.19
N LYS A 222 -7.50 -4.17 34.27
CA LYS A 222 -6.97 -3.00 33.55
C LYS A 222 -6.67 -3.23 32.06
N ASN A 223 -6.57 -4.50 31.57
CA ASN A 223 -6.23 -4.82 30.18
C ASN A 223 -7.08 -5.93 29.56
N SER A 224 -8.33 -6.11 29.99
CA SER A 224 -9.25 -7.05 29.32
C SER A 224 -9.84 -6.37 28.09
N PHE A 225 -9.24 -6.63 26.92
CA PHE A 225 -9.80 -6.19 25.65
C PHE A 225 -11.03 -7.03 25.27
N ASN A 226 -12.09 -6.36 24.83
CA ASN A 226 -13.27 -7.04 24.31
C ASN A 226 -13.05 -7.43 22.83
N LEU A 227 -12.59 -8.64 22.59
CA LEU A 227 -12.33 -9.15 21.23
C LEU A 227 -13.61 -9.28 20.42
N THR A 228 -14.74 -9.61 21.06
CA THR A 228 -16.06 -9.66 20.40
C THR A 228 -16.48 -8.28 19.87
N SER A 229 -16.22 -7.22 20.64
CA SER A 229 -16.48 -5.85 20.16
C SER A 229 -15.63 -5.49 18.94
N LEU A 230 -14.38 -5.92 18.91
CA LEU A 230 -13.52 -5.72 17.75
C LEU A 230 -14.03 -6.48 16.52
N GLU A 231 -14.52 -7.73 16.70
CA GLU A 231 -15.16 -8.50 15.62
C GLU A 231 -16.43 -7.82 15.10
N GLU A 232 -17.21 -7.20 15.99
CA GLU A 232 -18.41 -6.44 15.61
C GLU A 232 -18.04 -5.18 14.79
N GLU A 233 -16.99 -4.45 15.18
CA GLU A 233 -16.50 -3.30 14.43
C GLU A 233 -16.03 -3.73 13.01
N TYR A 234 -15.30 -4.84 12.90
CA TYR A 234 -14.88 -5.41 11.60
C TYR A 234 -16.09 -5.87 10.78
N ARG A 235 -17.05 -6.53 11.39
CA ARG A 235 -18.30 -6.97 10.73
C ARG A 235 -19.11 -5.78 10.23
N ALA A 236 -19.21 -4.70 11.02
CA ALA A 236 -19.86 -3.46 10.59
C ALA A 236 -19.18 -2.81 9.38
N ALA A 237 -17.86 -3.02 9.23
CA ALA A 237 -17.09 -2.63 8.05
C ALA A 237 -17.18 -3.64 6.89
N GLY A 238 -18.02 -4.69 7.00
CA GLY A 238 -18.20 -5.70 5.95
C GLY A 238 -17.11 -6.78 5.91
N ILE A 239 -16.28 -6.91 6.94
CA ILE A 239 -15.16 -7.85 7.01
C ILE A 239 -15.52 -9.07 7.84
N ILE A 240 -15.19 -10.26 7.35
CA ILE A 240 -15.31 -11.51 8.11
C ILE A 240 -14.02 -11.71 8.89
N ALA A 241 -14.03 -11.37 10.19
CA ALA A 241 -12.85 -11.46 11.05
C ALA A 241 -13.13 -12.29 12.32
N THR A 242 -12.10 -12.95 12.82
CA THR A 242 -12.05 -13.65 14.11
C THR A 242 -10.81 -13.21 14.87
N PHE A 243 -10.95 -12.78 16.11
CA PHE A 243 -9.84 -12.35 16.95
C PHE A 243 -9.62 -13.30 18.12
N LEU A 244 -8.36 -13.68 18.31
CA LEU A 244 -7.93 -14.64 19.31
C LEU A 244 -6.89 -14.03 20.26
N PRO A 245 -6.92 -14.38 21.55
CA PRO A 245 -5.80 -14.08 22.44
C PRO A 245 -4.60 -14.97 22.08
N PRO A 246 -3.37 -14.59 22.44
CA PRO A 246 -2.20 -15.39 22.15
C PRO A 246 -2.21 -16.71 22.91
N LYS A 247 -1.93 -17.84 22.23
CA LYS A 247 -1.84 -19.18 22.88
C LYS A 247 -0.56 -19.36 23.71
N ILE A 248 0.52 -18.68 23.34
CA ILE A 248 1.76 -18.67 24.11
C ILE A 248 1.83 -17.34 24.86
N PHE A 249 1.49 -17.37 26.12
CA PHE A 249 1.49 -16.20 26.99
C PHE A 249 2.80 -16.05 27.80
N LYS A 250 3.51 -17.15 28.03
CA LYS A 250 4.76 -17.14 28.80
C LYS A 250 5.95 -17.33 27.88
N ARG A 251 6.89 -16.39 27.93
CA ARG A 251 8.16 -16.50 27.24
C ARG A 251 9.05 -17.51 27.97
N LEU A 252 9.72 -18.37 27.22
CA LEU A 252 10.78 -19.24 27.74
C LEU A 252 12.14 -18.65 27.34
N ASN A 253 13.09 -18.70 28.28
CA ASN A 253 14.48 -18.37 27.99
C ASN A 253 15.05 -19.48 27.08
N LEU A 254 15.52 -19.11 25.90
CA LEU A 254 16.06 -20.04 24.89
C LEU A 254 17.33 -20.78 25.38
N LYS A 255 18.02 -20.29 26.40
CA LYS A 255 19.27 -20.89 26.90
C LYS A 255 19.04 -21.99 27.93
N ASP A 256 18.07 -21.85 28.81
CA ASP A 256 17.85 -22.75 29.96
C ASP A 256 16.39 -23.26 30.07
N GLY A 257 15.51 -22.87 29.16
CA GLY A 257 14.10 -23.27 29.14
C GLY A 257 13.27 -22.75 30.32
N LYS A 258 13.80 -21.86 31.15
CA LYS A 258 13.07 -21.31 32.31
C LYS A 258 12.13 -20.20 31.88
N PRO A 259 11.06 -19.95 32.67
CA PRO A 259 10.17 -18.83 32.41
C PRO A 259 10.93 -17.49 32.39
N ASP A 260 10.75 -16.72 31.33
CA ASP A 260 11.28 -15.37 31.18
C ASP A 260 10.15 -14.38 31.56
N PRO A 261 10.37 -13.43 32.48
CA PRO A 261 9.36 -12.47 32.89
C PRO A 261 9.00 -11.46 31.79
N ARG A 262 9.78 -11.38 30.72
CA ARG A 262 9.49 -10.49 29.59
C ARG A 262 8.30 -11.01 28.77
N PRO A 263 7.49 -10.13 28.16
CA PRO A 263 6.39 -10.55 27.29
C PRO A 263 6.92 -11.35 26.10
N VAL A 264 6.08 -12.23 25.57
CA VAL A 264 6.36 -12.92 24.30
C VAL A 264 6.46 -11.86 23.20
N PRO A 265 7.53 -11.86 22.37
CA PRO A 265 7.65 -10.93 21.26
C PRO A 265 6.50 -11.09 20.26
N VAL A 266 6.04 -10.00 19.68
CA VAL A 266 4.97 -10.03 18.65
C VAL A 266 5.39 -10.87 17.45
N GLU A 267 6.67 -10.92 17.14
CA GLU A 267 7.28 -11.72 16.09
C GLU A 267 7.03 -13.23 16.27
N HIS A 268 6.99 -13.70 17.52
CA HIS A 268 6.65 -15.09 17.81
C HIS A 268 5.14 -15.34 17.55
N HIS A 269 4.28 -14.38 17.91
CA HIS A 269 2.85 -14.49 17.60
C HIS A 269 2.60 -14.46 16.10
N HIS A 270 3.33 -13.64 15.36
CA HIS A 270 3.29 -13.59 13.90
C HIS A 270 3.61 -14.95 13.27
N PHE A 271 4.68 -15.61 13.70
CA PHE A 271 5.02 -16.96 13.24
C PHE A 271 3.96 -18.00 13.64
N LEU A 272 3.43 -17.92 14.87
CA LEU A 272 2.43 -18.85 15.39
C LEU A 272 1.03 -18.68 14.78
N LEU A 273 0.79 -17.65 13.98
CA LEU A 273 -0.45 -17.52 13.19
C LEU A 273 -0.76 -18.79 12.40
N ILE A 274 0.25 -19.56 11.96
CA ILE A 274 0.04 -20.84 11.30
C ILE A 274 -0.84 -21.78 12.15
N LYS A 275 -0.57 -21.85 13.46
CA LYS A 275 -1.33 -22.68 14.41
C LYS A 275 -2.76 -22.18 14.57
N GLU A 276 -2.92 -20.85 14.65
CA GLU A 276 -4.23 -20.22 14.79
C GLU A 276 -5.09 -20.41 13.53
N LEU A 277 -4.52 -20.15 12.36
CA LEU A 277 -5.20 -20.35 11.06
C LEU A 277 -5.66 -21.80 10.88
N LEU A 278 -4.80 -22.76 11.18
CA LEU A 278 -5.16 -24.19 11.11
C LEU A 278 -6.23 -24.55 12.12
N SER A 279 -6.19 -24.00 13.35
CA SER A 279 -7.23 -24.22 14.36
C SER A 279 -8.60 -23.73 13.91
N VAL A 280 -8.67 -22.56 13.27
CA VAL A 280 -9.91 -22.00 12.70
C VAL A 280 -10.43 -22.87 11.55
N ILE A 281 -9.55 -23.36 10.68
CA ILE A 281 -9.93 -24.27 9.59
C ILE A 281 -10.51 -25.59 10.14
N ASP A 282 -9.88 -26.16 11.17
CA ASP A 282 -10.26 -27.46 11.73
C ASP A 282 -11.53 -27.39 12.56
N SER A 283 -11.85 -26.22 13.14
CA SER A 283 -13.07 -26.01 13.91
C SER A 283 -14.30 -25.78 13.04
N ASP A 284 -14.15 -25.38 11.79
CA ASP A 284 -15.25 -25.03 10.87
C ASP A 284 -15.30 -26.01 9.68
N SER A 285 -15.84 -27.20 9.94
CA SER A 285 -16.04 -28.23 8.91
C SER A 285 -17.16 -27.90 7.90
N SER A 286 -17.93 -26.84 8.15
CA SER A 286 -19.03 -26.43 7.26
C SER A 286 -18.53 -25.67 6.02
N GLN A 287 -17.33 -25.08 6.07
CA GLN A 287 -16.78 -24.28 4.99
C GLN A 287 -15.71 -25.07 4.21
N LYS A 288 -15.60 -24.75 2.93
CA LYS A 288 -14.51 -25.26 2.10
C LYS A 288 -13.18 -24.76 2.63
N ALA A 289 -12.22 -25.65 2.81
CA ALA A 289 -10.88 -25.29 3.26
C ALA A 289 -10.22 -24.27 2.30
N PRO A 290 -9.53 -23.26 2.84
CA PRO A 290 -8.82 -22.28 2.01
C PRO A 290 -7.66 -22.95 1.26
N HIS A 291 -7.28 -22.39 0.12
CA HIS A 291 -6.12 -22.84 -0.64
C HIS A 291 -4.82 -22.24 -0.06
N TRP A 292 -4.90 -20.96 0.36
CA TRP A 292 -3.77 -20.17 0.77
C TRP A 292 -4.01 -19.56 2.16
N LEU A 293 -3.01 -19.74 3.03
CA LEU A 293 -2.88 -19.06 4.30
C LEU A 293 -1.86 -17.94 4.10
N ALA A 294 -2.27 -16.69 4.29
CA ALA A 294 -1.41 -15.53 4.17
C ALA A 294 -1.03 -15.00 5.55
N ILE A 295 0.24 -14.82 5.83
CA ILE A 295 0.76 -14.18 7.04
C ILE A 295 1.14 -12.76 6.66
N LEU A 296 0.57 -11.77 7.36
CA LEU A 296 0.65 -10.35 7.04
C LEU A 296 1.00 -9.52 8.28
N ASP A 297 1.51 -8.31 8.04
CA ASP A 297 1.58 -7.25 9.03
C ASP A 297 0.28 -6.41 9.04
N ASP A 298 0.03 -5.64 10.10
CA ASP A 298 -1.19 -4.85 10.26
C ASP A 298 -1.24 -3.58 9.38
N ASP A 299 -0.16 -3.30 8.66
CA ASP A 299 -0.06 -2.28 7.63
C ASP A 299 0.24 -2.85 6.24
N THR A 300 0.02 -4.16 6.02
CA THR A 300 -0.05 -4.73 4.67
C THR A 300 -1.35 -4.27 3.99
N PHE A 301 -1.23 -3.75 2.78
CA PHE A 301 -2.34 -3.25 2.00
C PHE A 301 -2.36 -3.85 0.60
N PHE A 302 -3.51 -4.36 0.17
CA PHE A 302 -3.73 -4.83 -1.21
C PHE A 302 -4.63 -3.82 -1.94
N PRO A 303 -4.20 -3.23 -3.06
CA PRO A 303 -5.06 -2.37 -3.86
C PRO A 303 -6.34 -3.05 -4.32
N SER A 304 -6.27 -4.37 -4.58
CA SER A 304 -7.41 -5.25 -4.85
C SER A 304 -7.01 -6.72 -4.65
N LEU A 305 -7.96 -7.55 -4.17
CA LEU A 305 -7.74 -9.01 -4.11
C LEU A 305 -7.87 -9.68 -5.49
N HIS A 306 -8.44 -9.02 -6.50
CA HIS A 306 -8.65 -9.62 -7.81
C HIS A 306 -7.33 -10.05 -8.49
N PRO A 307 -6.36 -9.14 -8.71
CA PRO A 307 -5.07 -9.52 -9.29
C PRO A 307 -4.26 -10.46 -8.39
N LEU A 308 -4.34 -10.30 -7.06
CA LEU A 308 -3.69 -11.21 -6.12
C LEU A 308 -4.22 -12.65 -6.29
N SER A 309 -5.54 -12.82 -6.29
CA SER A 309 -6.18 -14.13 -6.48
C SER A 309 -5.84 -14.74 -7.84
N ALA A 310 -5.84 -13.92 -8.91
CA ALA A 310 -5.46 -14.36 -10.25
C ALA A 310 -4.00 -14.87 -10.28
N THR A 311 -3.07 -14.13 -9.66
CA THR A 311 -1.66 -14.54 -9.56
C THR A 311 -1.49 -15.83 -8.75
N LEU A 312 -2.11 -15.93 -7.58
CA LEU A 312 -2.02 -17.12 -6.75
C LEU A 312 -2.65 -18.36 -7.42
N SER A 313 -3.66 -18.17 -8.28
CA SER A 313 -4.29 -19.27 -9.03
C SER A 313 -3.39 -19.93 -10.08
N GLN A 314 -2.28 -19.29 -10.46
CA GLN A 314 -1.28 -19.85 -11.36
C GLN A 314 -0.40 -20.90 -10.68
N HIS A 315 -0.52 -21.06 -9.36
CA HIS A 315 0.27 -21.99 -8.56
C HIS A 315 -0.60 -23.15 -8.06
N ASP A 316 -0.05 -24.37 -8.11
CA ASP A 316 -0.73 -25.59 -7.64
C ASP A 316 -0.78 -25.63 -6.11
N HIS A 317 -1.84 -25.08 -5.52
CA HIS A 317 -2.06 -25.02 -4.08
C HIS A 317 -2.17 -26.40 -3.38
N THR A 318 -2.31 -27.48 -4.14
CA THR A 318 -2.38 -28.85 -3.58
C THR A 318 -0.99 -29.40 -3.21
N ARG A 319 0.07 -28.71 -3.63
CA ARG A 319 1.46 -29.01 -3.28
C ARG A 319 1.94 -28.11 -2.15
N PRO A 320 2.96 -28.54 -1.37
CA PRO A 320 3.61 -27.68 -0.39
C PRO A 320 4.33 -26.53 -1.10
N LEU A 321 3.79 -25.31 -1.02
CA LEU A 321 4.32 -24.11 -1.65
C LEU A 321 4.41 -22.96 -0.65
N TRP A 322 5.48 -22.19 -0.77
CA TRP A 322 5.73 -20.94 -0.07
C TRP A 322 5.95 -19.82 -1.08
N LEU A 323 5.03 -18.87 -1.13
CA LEU A 323 5.04 -17.75 -2.06
C LEU A 323 5.24 -16.46 -1.27
N GLY A 324 5.96 -15.50 -1.86
CA GLY A 324 6.19 -14.19 -1.23
C GLY A 324 7.18 -13.36 -2.01
N ALA A 325 7.63 -12.27 -1.42
CA ALA A 325 8.64 -11.38 -2.01
C ALA A 325 9.84 -11.19 -1.09
N LEU A 326 10.98 -10.88 -1.69
CA LEU A 326 12.13 -10.36 -0.96
C LEU A 326 11.87 -8.90 -0.57
N SER A 327 12.67 -8.36 0.35
CA SER A 327 12.73 -6.91 0.53
C SER A 327 13.20 -6.22 -0.75
N ASP A 328 12.67 -5.04 -1.02
CA ASP A 328 13.12 -4.18 -2.12
C ASP A 328 14.51 -3.60 -1.86
N ASP A 329 14.91 -3.60 -0.59
CA ASP A 329 16.24 -3.19 -0.14
C ASP A 329 17.23 -4.35 -0.20
N PHE A 330 18.17 -4.30 -1.15
CA PHE A 330 19.22 -5.32 -1.27
C PHE A 330 20.00 -5.53 0.04
N MET A 331 20.21 -4.49 0.84
CA MET A 331 20.93 -4.60 2.12
C MET A 331 20.12 -5.39 3.15
N ALA A 332 18.78 -5.27 3.14
CA ALA A 332 17.91 -6.09 3.98
C ALA A 332 17.97 -7.56 3.55
N VAL A 333 17.94 -7.84 2.25
CA VAL A 333 18.10 -9.22 1.72
C VAL A 333 19.47 -9.80 2.12
N GLN A 334 20.52 -9.00 2.05
CA GLN A 334 21.87 -9.43 2.45
C GLN A 334 21.97 -9.70 3.96
N ALA A 335 21.33 -8.89 4.80
CA ALA A 335 21.35 -9.00 6.25
C ALA A 335 20.49 -10.15 6.78
N TRP A 336 19.27 -10.32 6.23
CA TRP A 336 18.26 -11.25 6.72
C TRP A 336 18.15 -12.54 5.90
N GLY A 337 18.69 -12.53 4.67
CA GLY A 337 18.71 -13.69 3.77
C GLY A 337 17.48 -13.82 2.90
N PHE A 338 17.42 -14.93 2.15
CA PHE A 338 16.33 -15.24 1.22
C PHE A 338 15.13 -15.78 2.00
N MET A 339 14.15 -14.92 2.25
CA MET A 339 12.87 -15.23 2.88
C MET A 339 11.75 -14.40 2.28
N ALA A 340 10.50 -14.82 2.42
CA ALA A 340 9.38 -13.93 2.20
C ALA A 340 9.34 -12.94 3.36
N PHE A 341 9.34 -11.67 3.06
CA PHE A 341 9.14 -10.61 4.04
C PHE A 341 7.63 -10.44 4.27
N GLY A 342 7.20 -10.57 5.55
CA GLY A 342 5.79 -10.71 5.91
C GLY A 342 4.94 -9.51 5.56
N GLY A 343 5.51 -8.31 5.62
CA GLY A 343 4.82 -7.09 5.24
C GLY A 343 4.41 -7.03 3.77
N ALA A 344 5.18 -7.67 2.87
CA ALA A 344 4.77 -7.87 1.48
C ALA A 344 3.63 -8.90 1.32
N GLY A 345 3.48 -9.77 2.31
CA GLY A 345 2.62 -10.94 2.32
C GLY A 345 3.39 -12.23 2.09
N SER A 346 3.29 -13.16 3.06
CA SER A 346 3.85 -14.50 2.99
C SER A 346 2.72 -15.52 2.86
N PHE A 347 2.63 -16.21 1.71
CA PHE A 347 1.55 -17.13 1.39
C PHE A 347 2.03 -18.56 1.46
N LEU A 348 1.38 -19.35 2.32
CA LEU A 348 1.59 -20.78 2.45
C LEU A 348 0.40 -21.53 1.86
N SER A 349 0.67 -22.55 1.03
CA SER A 349 -0.39 -23.50 0.69
C SER A 349 -0.80 -24.28 1.94
N LEU A 350 -2.07 -24.71 2.01
CA LEU A 350 -2.56 -25.50 3.13
C LEU A 350 -1.72 -26.77 3.41
N PRO A 351 -1.27 -27.54 2.40
CA PRO A 351 -0.37 -28.66 2.64
C PRO A 351 0.95 -28.28 3.32
N LEU A 352 1.56 -27.13 2.96
CA LEU A 352 2.78 -26.67 3.62
C LEU A 352 2.52 -26.30 5.08
N ALA A 353 1.46 -25.55 5.36
CA ALA A 353 1.10 -25.17 6.73
C ALA A 353 0.87 -26.42 7.60
N ARG A 354 0.19 -27.44 7.08
CA ARG A 354 -0.01 -28.73 7.75
C ARG A 354 1.31 -29.47 8.03
N GLN A 355 2.27 -29.41 7.10
CA GLN A 355 3.60 -29.98 7.29
C GLN A 355 4.37 -29.30 8.43
N LEU A 356 4.24 -27.99 8.57
CA LEU A 356 4.94 -27.21 9.60
C LEU A 356 4.32 -27.34 10.99
N ALA A 357 3.01 -27.60 11.07
CA ALA A 357 2.25 -27.59 12.32
C ALA A 357 2.88 -28.40 13.48
N PRO A 358 3.44 -29.61 13.28
CA PRO A 358 4.08 -30.39 14.36
C PRO A 358 5.39 -29.79 14.87
N HIS A 359 6.01 -28.85 14.13
CA HIS A 359 7.36 -28.36 14.39
C HIS A 359 7.40 -26.91 14.93
N LEU A 360 6.25 -26.23 15.04
CA LEU A 360 6.20 -24.79 15.32
C LEU A 360 6.90 -24.40 16.64
N GLU A 361 6.75 -25.20 17.69
CA GLU A 361 7.38 -24.93 18.99
C GLU A 361 8.90 -25.13 18.96
N GLU A 362 9.36 -26.18 18.25
CA GLU A 362 10.78 -26.41 18.01
C GLU A 362 11.39 -25.27 17.19
N CYS A 363 10.71 -24.82 16.14
CA CYS A 363 11.19 -23.77 15.24
C CYS A 363 11.46 -22.45 15.97
N ILE A 364 10.61 -22.05 16.95
CA ILE A 364 10.85 -20.84 17.75
C ILE A 364 12.16 -20.93 18.52
N THR A 365 12.51 -22.12 19.03
CA THR A 365 13.70 -22.30 19.85
C THR A 365 14.98 -22.48 19.04
N THR A 366 14.87 -23.00 17.82
CA THR A 366 16.01 -23.38 16.97
C THR A 366 16.34 -22.38 15.88
N ALA A 367 15.42 -21.45 15.56
CA ALA A 367 15.63 -20.47 14.50
C ALA A 367 16.85 -19.57 14.78
N SER A 368 17.67 -19.36 13.75
CA SER A 368 18.86 -18.51 13.81
C SER A 368 18.52 -17.02 13.88
N ILE A 369 17.38 -16.63 13.29
CA ILE A 369 16.85 -15.27 13.28
C ILE A 369 15.49 -15.27 13.97
N GLN A 370 15.34 -14.46 15.00
CA GLN A 370 14.16 -14.43 15.88
C GLN A 370 13.11 -13.39 15.46
N THR A 371 13.09 -12.99 14.18
CA THR A 371 11.95 -12.28 13.58
C THR A 371 10.91 -13.29 13.09
N GLY A 372 9.63 -12.90 12.97
CA GLY A 372 8.58 -13.80 12.52
C GLY A 372 8.90 -14.49 11.20
N ASP A 373 9.35 -13.71 10.23
CA ASP A 373 9.74 -14.20 8.89
C ASP A 373 11.00 -15.07 8.93
N GLY A 374 11.94 -14.72 9.78
CA GLY A 374 13.18 -15.49 9.98
C GLY A 374 12.90 -16.86 10.59
N ILE A 375 12.02 -16.93 11.60
CA ILE A 375 11.58 -18.20 12.21
C ILE A 375 10.85 -19.03 11.16
N LEU A 376 9.94 -18.43 10.38
CA LEU A 376 9.20 -19.12 9.32
C LEU A 376 10.14 -19.70 8.26
N ARG A 377 11.11 -18.92 7.78
CA ARG A 377 12.12 -19.38 6.83
C ARG A 377 12.90 -20.57 7.36
N ASP A 378 13.45 -20.46 8.57
CA ASP A 378 14.27 -21.49 9.16
C ASP A 378 13.46 -22.78 9.40
N CYS A 379 12.20 -22.63 9.82
CA CYS A 379 11.27 -23.74 10.00
C CYS A 379 11.00 -24.49 8.68
N ILE A 380 10.68 -23.75 7.61
CA ILE A 380 10.43 -24.33 6.29
C ILE A 380 11.67 -25.08 5.79
N TYR A 381 12.86 -24.49 5.90
CA TYR A 381 14.09 -25.07 5.38
C TYR A 381 14.59 -26.27 6.21
N SER A 382 14.30 -26.30 7.52
CA SER A 382 14.69 -27.40 8.40
C SER A 382 13.78 -28.61 8.28
N HIS A 383 12.47 -28.40 8.08
CA HIS A 383 11.48 -29.48 8.14
C HIS A 383 10.86 -29.86 6.78
N THR A 384 11.17 -29.10 5.70
CA THR A 384 10.61 -29.35 4.38
C THR A 384 11.66 -29.23 3.28
N ARG A 385 11.28 -29.62 2.05
CA ARG A 385 12.07 -29.36 0.83
C ARG A 385 11.56 -28.14 0.05
N THR A 386 10.56 -27.45 0.58
CA THR A 386 9.98 -26.28 -0.04
C THR A 386 11.00 -25.13 -0.08
N ARG A 387 10.97 -24.39 -1.18
CA ARG A 387 11.78 -23.17 -1.37
C ARG A 387 10.85 -22.00 -1.64
N LEU A 388 11.31 -20.79 -1.34
CA LEU A 388 10.57 -19.59 -1.65
C LEU A 388 10.38 -19.48 -3.17
N THR A 389 9.12 -19.30 -3.59
CA THR A 389 8.74 -18.88 -4.93
C THR A 389 8.43 -17.40 -4.89
N LEU A 390 9.17 -16.61 -5.66
CA LEU A 390 8.98 -15.18 -5.73
C LEU A 390 7.73 -14.84 -6.53
N VAL A 391 6.95 -13.91 -6.01
CA VAL A 391 5.73 -13.37 -6.65
C VAL A 391 5.97 -11.90 -6.95
N GLU A 392 6.00 -11.56 -8.22
CA GLU A 392 6.14 -10.19 -8.68
C GLU A 392 4.95 -9.33 -8.25
N GLY A 393 5.22 -8.10 -7.86
CA GLY A 393 4.18 -7.16 -7.42
C GLY A 393 3.83 -7.21 -5.93
N LEU A 394 4.32 -8.18 -5.19
CA LEU A 394 4.33 -8.11 -3.73
C LEU A 394 5.49 -7.21 -3.31
N ASN A 395 5.19 -6.12 -2.59
CA ASN A 395 6.18 -5.10 -2.26
C ASN A 395 6.31 -4.97 -0.73
N GLN A 396 7.51 -5.25 -0.22
CA GLN A 396 7.85 -5.01 1.18
C GLN A 396 7.97 -3.51 1.48
N HIS A 397 8.38 -2.74 0.48
CA HIS A 397 8.51 -1.29 0.56
C HIS A 397 9.41 -0.82 1.71
N ASP A 398 10.59 -1.43 1.82
CA ASP A 398 11.62 -0.97 2.77
C ASP A 398 12.21 0.40 2.36
N ILE A 399 11.34 1.31 1.93
CA ILE A 399 11.65 2.67 1.49
C ILE A 399 11.46 3.62 2.69
N LYS A 400 12.49 4.41 3.02
CA LYS A 400 12.39 5.45 4.04
C LYS A 400 12.30 6.84 3.41
N GLY A 401 11.37 7.64 3.93
CA GLY A 401 11.17 9.03 3.50
C GLY A 401 10.23 9.15 2.31
N ASP A 402 10.69 9.73 1.21
CA ASP A 402 9.84 10.03 0.05
C ASP A 402 9.76 8.85 -0.93
N ALA A 403 8.63 8.15 -0.94
CA ALA A 403 8.36 7.03 -1.84
C ALA A 403 7.77 7.45 -3.21
N SER A 404 7.74 8.76 -3.52
CA SER A 404 7.13 9.26 -4.75
C SER A 404 7.77 8.69 -6.01
N GLY A 405 9.06 8.42 -5.98
CA GLY A 405 9.75 7.80 -7.11
C GLY A 405 9.15 6.45 -7.50
N PHE A 406 8.79 5.62 -6.52
CA PHE A 406 8.08 4.36 -6.76
C PHE A 406 6.68 4.62 -7.32
N PHE A 407 5.86 5.44 -6.66
CA PHE A 407 4.47 5.68 -7.06
C PHE A 407 4.31 6.38 -8.41
N GLU A 408 5.32 7.11 -8.86
CA GLU A 408 5.35 7.78 -10.17
C GLU A 408 6.03 6.97 -11.27
N SER A 409 6.66 5.83 -10.92
CA SER A 409 7.46 5.03 -11.84
C SER A 409 6.66 4.28 -12.89
N GLY A 410 5.41 3.93 -12.57
CA GLY A 410 4.61 3.01 -13.36
C GLY A 410 5.03 1.54 -13.20
N VAL A 411 5.79 1.20 -12.16
CA VAL A 411 6.08 -0.21 -11.81
C VAL A 411 4.77 -0.99 -11.71
N TRP A 412 4.76 -2.16 -12.32
CA TRP A 412 3.61 -3.05 -12.42
C TRP A 412 4.08 -4.51 -12.47
N PRO A 413 3.34 -5.48 -11.89
CA PRO A 413 2.11 -5.28 -11.10
C PRO A 413 2.38 -4.71 -9.69
N VAL A 414 1.35 -4.16 -9.04
CA VAL A 414 1.36 -3.77 -7.63
C VAL A 414 0.28 -4.57 -6.91
N LEU A 415 0.68 -5.71 -6.33
CA LEU A 415 -0.24 -6.59 -5.60
C LEU A 415 -0.37 -6.19 -4.14
N SER A 416 0.74 -5.80 -3.49
CA SER A 416 0.73 -5.32 -2.10
C SER A 416 1.60 -4.09 -1.90
N LEU A 417 1.30 -3.35 -0.83
CA LEU A 417 2.06 -2.21 -0.32
C LEU A 417 2.23 -2.39 1.19
N HIS A 418 3.40 -2.01 1.72
CA HIS A 418 3.70 -2.07 3.14
C HIS A 418 4.43 -0.82 3.60
N HIS A 419 4.58 -0.60 4.92
CA HIS A 419 5.23 0.56 5.56
C HIS A 419 4.61 1.93 5.26
N TRP A 420 3.44 1.98 4.64
CA TRP A 420 2.78 3.22 4.21
C TRP A 420 2.32 4.11 5.37
N LYS A 421 2.23 3.59 6.60
CA LYS A 421 1.95 4.35 7.82
C LYS A 421 3.21 4.78 8.58
N SER A 422 4.35 4.10 8.37
CA SER A 422 5.49 4.17 9.30
C SER A 422 6.77 4.72 8.69
N TRP A 423 7.13 4.32 7.46
CA TRP A 423 8.39 4.70 6.83
C TRP A 423 8.26 5.77 5.78
N TYR A 424 7.13 5.80 5.11
CA TYR A 424 6.68 6.86 4.22
C TYR A 424 5.18 7.02 4.42
N GLU A 425 4.66 8.22 4.33
CA GLU A 425 3.24 8.46 4.54
C GLU A 425 2.53 8.50 3.18
N ALA A 426 1.54 7.61 2.97
CA ALA A 426 0.74 7.58 1.75
C ALA A 426 -0.71 7.17 2.07
N PRO A 427 -1.72 7.88 1.53
CA PRO A 427 -3.13 7.57 1.75
C PRO A 427 -3.58 6.42 0.82
N VAL A 428 -3.04 5.21 1.02
CA VAL A 428 -3.15 4.07 0.08
C VAL A 428 -4.60 3.67 -0.22
N GLU A 429 -5.52 3.79 0.76
CA GLU A 429 -6.93 3.49 0.54
C GLU A 429 -7.55 4.49 -0.46
N LYS A 430 -7.22 5.78 -0.32
CA LYS A 430 -7.66 6.82 -1.24
C LYS A 430 -7.02 6.64 -2.61
N MET A 431 -5.72 6.32 -2.63
CA MET A 431 -4.97 6.10 -3.87
C MET A 431 -5.56 4.96 -4.72
N ALA A 432 -5.92 3.85 -4.10
CA ALA A 432 -6.43 2.67 -4.78
C ALA A 432 -7.95 2.73 -5.08
N ARG A 433 -8.68 3.75 -4.57
CA ARG A 433 -10.15 3.79 -4.63
C ARG A 433 -10.71 3.77 -6.04
N VAL A 434 -10.18 4.60 -6.93
CA VAL A 434 -10.65 4.66 -8.34
C VAL A 434 -10.31 3.37 -9.08
N ALA A 435 -9.12 2.79 -8.86
CA ALA A 435 -8.75 1.51 -9.44
C ALA A 435 -9.72 0.41 -9.02
N ARG A 436 -10.00 0.28 -7.72
CA ARG A 436 -10.90 -0.74 -7.21
C ARG A 436 -12.33 -0.61 -7.77
N ASP A 437 -12.87 0.61 -7.80
CA ASP A 437 -14.31 0.83 -8.02
C ASP A 437 -14.65 1.21 -9.48
N VAL A 438 -13.67 1.66 -10.28
CA VAL A 438 -13.90 2.23 -11.62
C VAL A 438 -13.17 1.49 -12.73
N CYS A 439 -11.84 1.34 -12.64
CA CYS A 439 -11.03 0.95 -13.80
C CYS A 439 -10.04 -0.21 -13.57
N GLY A 440 -10.23 -1.02 -12.53
CA GLY A 440 -9.47 -2.26 -12.35
C GLY A 440 -7.96 -2.04 -12.27
N GLU A 441 -7.22 -2.48 -13.27
CA GLU A 441 -5.75 -2.44 -13.30
C GLU A 441 -5.16 -1.05 -13.55
N CYS A 442 -5.93 0.01 -13.37
CA CYS A 442 -5.46 1.38 -13.57
C CYS A 442 -4.72 2.01 -12.37
N PHE A 443 -4.53 1.28 -11.27
CA PHE A 443 -3.77 1.79 -10.13
C PHE A 443 -2.35 2.18 -10.54
N LEU A 444 -1.95 3.44 -10.26
CA LEU A 444 -0.67 4.03 -10.69
C LEU A 444 -0.43 4.03 -12.20
N MET A 445 -1.48 3.89 -13.01
CA MET A 445 -1.40 4.04 -14.45
C MET A 445 -0.88 5.43 -14.82
N ARG A 446 0.02 5.51 -15.80
CA ARG A 446 0.60 6.79 -16.22
C ARG A 446 -0.09 7.30 -17.48
N VAL A 447 -0.50 8.57 -17.42
CA VAL A 447 -1.12 9.28 -18.56
C VAL A 447 -0.39 10.61 -18.77
N ARG A 448 0.10 10.82 -19.98
CA ARG A 448 0.73 12.07 -20.41
C ARG A 448 -0.29 12.94 -21.14
N PHE A 449 -0.48 14.15 -20.68
CA PHE A 449 -1.40 15.14 -21.27
C PHE A 449 -0.64 16.26 -21.96
N GLY A 450 -1.31 16.96 -22.89
CA GLY A 450 -0.74 18.12 -23.59
C GLY A 450 0.23 17.75 -24.70
N THR A 451 0.14 16.52 -25.25
CA THR A 451 1.09 16.01 -26.28
C THR A 451 0.87 16.59 -27.67
N SER A 452 0.11 17.67 -27.83
CA SER A 452 -0.28 18.27 -29.11
C SER A 452 0.94 18.62 -29.97
N GLY A 453 1.19 17.82 -31.00
CA GLY A 453 2.28 17.93 -31.92
C GLY A 453 1.97 18.81 -33.13
N THR A 454 2.03 20.10 -33.00
CA THR A 454 2.37 20.94 -34.15
C THR A 454 3.64 21.70 -33.79
N GLU A 455 4.66 21.59 -34.64
CA GLU A 455 5.99 22.20 -34.49
C GLU A 455 5.96 23.73 -34.27
N GLU A 456 4.80 24.36 -34.49
CA GLU A 456 4.60 25.79 -34.35
C GLU A 456 4.14 26.28 -32.96
N MET A 457 3.77 25.37 -32.04
CA MET A 457 3.39 25.83 -30.70
C MET A 457 4.66 26.26 -29.92
N ASN A 458 4.70 27.53 -29.53
CA ASN A 458 5.79 28.12 -28.74
C ASN A 458 6.16 27.16 -27.59
N LYS A 459 7.42 26.70 -27.55
CA LYS A 459 7.98 25.76 -26.54
C LYS A 459 7.53 26.09 -25.10
N LYS A 460 7.36 27.38 -24.79
CA LYS A 460 6.90 27.83 -23.47
C LYS A 460 5.45 27.39 -23.19
N LYS A 461 4.53 27.56 -24.14
CA LYS A 461 3.12 27.14 -23.96
C LYS A 461 2.98 25.62 -23.83
N ARG A 462 3.81 24.88 -24.57
CA ARG A 462 3.85 23.41 -24.48
C ARG A 462 4.26 22.96 -23.09
N LYS A 463 5.32 23.51 -22.52
CA LYS A 463 5.77 23.19 -21.16
C LYS A 463 4.72 23.45 -20.08
N GLU A 464 3.96 24.54 -20.24
CA GLU A 464 2.90 24.93 -19.31
C GLU A 464 1.65 24.03 -19.40
N SER A 465 1.43 23.38 -20.54
CA SER A 465 0.28 22.51 -20.79
C SER A 465 0.56 21.01 -20.55
N GLU A 466 1.83 20.61 -20.57
CA GLU A 466 2.20 19.21 -20.36
C GLU A 466 2.16 18.80 -18.89
N SER A 467 1.55 17.65 -18.63
CA SER A 467 1.55 17.02 -17.32
C SER A 467 1.52 15.50 -17.42
N LEU A 468 2.01 14.84 -16.38
CA LEU A 468 1.98 13.39 -16.19
C LEU A 468 1.09 13.08 -14.98
N LEU A 469 0.03 12.33 -15.21
CA LEU A 469 -0.82 11.76 -14.16
C LEU A 469 -0.28 10.37 -13.81
N SER A 470 0.05 10.14 -12.54
CA SER A 470 0.17 8.81 -11.94
C SER A 470 -1.12 8.56 -11.16
N LEU A 471 -2.02 7.79 -11.77
CA LEU A 471 -3.41 7.71 -11.33
C LEU A 471 -3.54 7.23 -9.89
N GLY A 472 -4.23 8.02 -9.07
CA GLY A 472 -4.40 7.77 -7.65
C GLY A 472 -3.27 8.32 -6.78
N TYR A 473 -2.16 8.84 -7.36
CA TYR A 473 -1.05 9.36 -6.57
C TYR A 473 -0.74 10.84 -6.82
N SER A 474 -0.36 11.19 -8.06
CA SER A 474 0.05 12.57 -8.35
C SER A 474 -0.23 13.00 -9.78
N ILE A 475 -0.28 14.32 -9.95
CA ILE A 475 -0.17 15.01 -11.23
C ILE A 475 1.14 15.80 -11.16
N THR A 476 2.02 15.65 -12.15
CA THR A 476 3.32 16.35 -12.17
C THR A 476 3.51 17.12 -13.47
N SER A 477 4.08 18.32 -13.40
CA SER A 477 4.57 19.09 -14.54
C SER A 477 6.05 19.43 -14.36
N TYR A 478 6.74 19.78 -15.43
CA TYR A 478 8.20 19.96 -15.44
C TYR A 478 8.61 21.32 -16.02
N PRO A 479 8.15 22.44 -15.43
CA PRO A 479 8.35 23.78 -15.98
C PRO A 479 9.82 24.22 -15.99
N GLY A 480 10.65 23.68 -15.11
CA GLY A 480 12.06 24.05 -14.98
C GLY A 480 13.02 23.29 -15.90
N LEU A 481 12.56 22.28 -16.63
CA LEU A 481 13.37 21.55 -17.61
C LEU A 481 13.30 22.23 -18.97
N GLU A 482 14.35 22.11 -19.79
CA GLU A 482 14.43 22.81 -21.08
C GLU A 482 13.36 22.38 -22.07
N ASN A 483 13.12 21.06 -22.19
CA ASN A 483 12.11 20.50 -23.07
C ASN A 483 10.92 19.89 -22.28
N GLY A 484 10.72 20.30 -21.01
CA GLY A 484 9.63 19.82 -20.17
C GLY A 484 9.71 18.32 -19.91
N LEU A 485 8.59 17.61 -20.11
CA LEU A 485 8.51 16.18 -19.86
C LEU A 485 9.41 15.33 -20.78
N ASP A 486 9.80 15.83 -21.96
CA ASP A 486 10.70 15.11 -22.86
C ASP A 486 12.12 14.96 -22.31
N ASP A 487 12.53 15.80 -21.36
CA ASP A 487 13.82 15.68 -20.66
C ASP A 487 13.76 14.66 -19.50
N VAL A 488 12.61 14.05 -19.24
CA VAL A 488 12.44 13.08 -18.15
C VAL A 488 12.49 11.66 -18.70
N ASP A 489 13.51 10.90 -18.32
CA ASP A 489 13.55 9.47 -18.65
C ASP A 489 12.53 8.70 -17.81
N LEU A 490 11.34 8.51 -18.36
CA LEU A 490 10.23 7.80 -17.72
C LEU A 490 10.41 6.27 -17.66
N SER A 491 11.46 5.73 -18.29
CA SER A 491 11.82 4.31 -18.15
C SER A 491 12.60 4.04 -16.85
N ARG A 492 12.98 5.10 -16.12
CA ARG A 492 13.75 5.03 -14.88
C ARG A 492 12.95 5.52 -13.69
N VAL A 493 13.14 4.87 -12.56
CA VAL A 493 12.55 5.29 -11.28
C VAL A 493 13.30 6.51 -10.74
N GLU A 494 12.59 7.53 -10.27
CA GLU A 494 13.21 8.68 -9.61
C GLU A 494 13.70 8.30 -8.21
N GLY A 495 14.96 8.56 -7.89
CA GLY A 495 15.52 8.30 -6.57
C GLY A 495 15.12 9.37 -5.57
N THR A 496 13.90 9.28 -5.01
CA THR A 496 13.33 10.28 -4.08
C THR A 496 13.48 9.92 -2.61
N TRP A 497 13.72 8.64 -2.31
CA TRP A 497 13.87 8.13 -0.95
C TRP A 497 15.12 8.65 -0.24
N ASN A 498 15.18 8.48 1.07
CA ASN A 498 16.39 8.71 1.83
C ASN A 498 17.52 7.81 1.32
N GLU A 499 18.75 8.30 1.33
CA GLU A 499 19.90 7.57 0.78
C GLU A 499 19.81 7.28 -0.74
N ALA A 500 19.12 8.15 -1.50
CA ALA A 500 19.02 8.02 -2.98
C ALA A 500 20.37 7.93 -3.70
N GLU A 501 21.46 8.32 -3.06
CA GLU A 501 22.84 8.19 -3.55
C GLU A 501 23.27 6.72 -3.71
N ARG A 502 22.69 5.82 -2.92
CA ARG A 502 22.91 4.38 -3.01
C ARG A 502 21.93 3.74 -3.99
N LYS A 503 22.09 4.07 -5.26
CA LYS A 503 21.19 3.61 -6.34
C LYS A 503 21.09 2.10 -6.44
N GLU A 504 22.17 1.38 -6.11
CA GLU A 504 22.25 -0.08 -6.17
C GLU A 504 21.31 -0.74 -5.15
N LYS A 505 20.98 -0.03 -4.06
CA LYS A 505 20.16 -0.55 -2.96
C LYS A 505 18.79 -1.05 -3.42
N TYR A 506 18.16 -0.32 -4.35
CA TYR A 506 16.83 -0.62 -4.86
C TYR A 506 16.79 -0.98 -6.35
N ALA A 507 17.91 -0.90 -7.04
CA ALA A 507 17.95 -1.10 -8.50
C ALA A 507 17.54 -2.51 -8.93
N PHE A 508 17.77 -3.51 -8.09
CA PHE A 508 17.40 -4.90 -8.42
C PHE A 508 15.86 -5.12 -8.37
N SER A 509 15.13 -4.32 -7.59
CA SER A 509 13.66 -4.41 -7.46
C SER A 509 12.93 -3.45 -8.39
N TYR A 510 13.42 -2.20 -8.48
CA TYR A 510 12.70 -1.13 -9.21
C TYR A 510 13.32 -0.79 -10.55
N GLY A 511 14.41 -1.47 -10.94
CA GLY A 511 15.14 -1.19 -12.17
C GLY A 511 16.02 0.07 -12.08
N PRO A 512 16.45 0.61 -13.23
CA PRO A 512 17.42 1.71 -13.25
C PRO A 512 16.85 2.99 -12.61
N VAL A 513 17.68 3.66 -11.81
CA VAL A 513 17.31 4.86 -11.06
C VAL A 513 17.83 6.11 -11.77
N ARG A 514 17.00 7.15 -11.86
CA ARG A 514 17.37 8.51 -12.28
C ARG A 514 17.53 9.43 -11.08
N ARG A 515 18.19 10.58 -11.30
CA ARG A 515 18.34 11.58 -10.25
C ARG A 515 17.00 12.13 -9.80
N ARG A 516 16.94 12.56 -8.55
CA ARG A 516 15.81 13.32 -8.00
C ARG A 516 15.72 14.68 -8.70
N LEU A 517 14.51 15.08 -9.06
CA LEU A 517 14.19 16.42 -9.54
C LEU A 517 13.76 17.30 -8.36
N GLN A 518 14.16 18.58 -8.41
CA GLN A 518 13.87 19.53 -7.35
C GLN A 518 12.43 20.02 -7.48
N GLU A 519 11.62 19.73 -6.44
CA GLU A 519 10.24 20.23 -6.34
C GLU A 519 10.24 21.77 -6.28
N GLY A 520 9.28 22.42 -6.97
CA GLY A 520 9.16 23.87 -7.06
C GLY A 520 10.16 24.53 -8.00
N ARG A 521 11.22 23.83 -8.46
CA ARG A 521 12.21 24.37 -9.38
C ARG A 521 12.22 23.64 -10.72
N GLU A 522 12.39 22.32 -10.72
CA GLU A 522 12.47 21.49 -11.93
C GLU A 522 11.13 20.82 -12.22
N LYS A 523 10.44 20.33 -11.17
CA LYS A 523 9.10 19.76 -11.27
C LYS A 523 8.15 20.45 -10.30
N LYS A 524 6.85 20.34 -10.57
CA LYS A 524 5.75 20.78 -9.74
C LYS A 524 4.75 19.65 -9.62
N SER A 525 4.42 19.27 -8.39
CA SER A 525 3.60 18.11 -8.12
C SER A 525 2.33 18.50 -7.37
N TRP A 526 1.18 17.99 -7.82
CA TRP A 526 -0.09 17.97 -7.08
C TRP A 526 -0.26 16.55 -6.56
N ARG A 527 -0.37 16.38 -5.24
CA ARG A 527 -0.54 15.09 -4.58
C ARG A 527 -2.00 14.82 -4.28
N LEU A 528 -2.43 13.56 -4.43
CA LEU A 528 -3.77 13.15 -4.01
C LEU A 528 -3.91 13.33 -2.49
N VAL A 529 -4.89 14.11 -2.07
CA VAL A 529 -5.21 14.33 -0.66
C VAL A 529 -6.52 13.68 -0.26
N ASP A 530 -7.48 13.58 -1.19
CA ASP A 530 -8.79 13.00 -0.89
C ASP A 530 -9.48 12.38 -2.10
N VAL A 531 -10.37 11.42 -1.82
CA VAL A 531 -11.31 10.84 -2.79
C VAL A 531 -12.70 10.85 -2.17
N ASP A 532 -13.62 11.57 -2.80
CA ASP A 532 -15.01 11.64 -2.42
C ASP A 532 -15.90 10.85 -3.40
N VAL A 533 -16.97 10.26 -2.89
CA VAL A 533 -17.91 9.46 -3.69
C VAL A 533 -19.30 10.06 -3.55
N ASP A 534 -19.82 10.59 -4.64
CA ASP A 534 -21.18 11.09 -4.74
C ASP A 534 -22.07 9.96 -5.30
N GLU A 535 -22.89 9.36 -4.44
CA GLU A 535 -23.78 8.25 -4.81
C GLU A 535 -24.98 8.70 -5.65
N GLY A 536 -25.13 10.01 -5.92
CA GLY A 536 -26.34 10.60 -6.51
C GLY A 536 -27.50 10.60 -5.52
N ASP A 537 -28.37 11.61 -5.55
CA ASP A 537 -29.52 11.72 -4.66
C ASP A 537 -30.41 10.46 -4.77
N GLU A 538 -30.23 9.48 -3.89
CA GLU A 538 -31.29 8.53 -3.55
C GLU A 538 -32.29 9.27 -2.68
N SER A 539 -33.26 9.94 -3.28
CA SER A 539 -34.44 10.34 -2.53
C SER A 539 -35.03 9.07 -1.92
N PRO A 540 -35.21 8.99 -0.57
CA PRO A 540 -35.78 7.80 0.04
C PRO A 540 -37.14 7.57 -0.59
N ALA A 541 -37.30 6.42 -1.24
CA ALA A 541 -38.60 5.97 -1.69
C ALA A 541 -39.51 5.89 -0.46
N MET A 542 -40.47 6.81 -0.38
CA MET A 542 -41.51 6.82 0.64
C MET A 542 -42.22 5.48 0.51
N GLU A 543 -41.92 4.52 1.40
CA GLU A 543 -42.71 3.32 1.58
C GLU A 543 -44.13 3.75 1.97
N SER A 544 -45.00 3.85 0.99
CA SER A 544 -46.43 3.94 1.23
C SER A 544 -46.90 2.60 1.79
N GLN A 545 -47.07 2.55 3.10
CA GLN A 545 -47.86 1.49 3.76
C GLN A 545 -49.26 1.50 3.16
N SER A 546 -49.46 0.66 2.16
CA SER A 546 -50.77 0.34 1.62
C SER A 546 -51.51 -0.56 2.62
N THR A 547 -52.33 0.04 3.45
CA THR A 547 -53.35 -0.65 4.22
C THR A 547 -54.35 -1.25 3.25
N MET A 548 -54.36 -2.57 3.15
CA MET A 548 -55.28 -3.36 2.34
C MET A 548 -56.68 -3.30 2.94
N THR A 549 -57.56 -2.45 2.41
CA THR A 549 -59.00 -2.52 2.65
C THR A 549 -59.68 -2.95 1.35
N THR A 550 -60.15 -4.17 1.37
CA THR A 550 -61.03 -4.77 0.36
C THR A 550 -62.34 -3.98 0.20
N LYS A 551 -62.57 -3.40 -0.99
CA LYS A 551 -63.95 -3.19 -1.51
C LYS A 551 -64.00 -3.41 -2.99
N LEU A 552 -64.79 -4.42 -3.39
CA LEU A 552 -65.27 -4.62 -4.75
C LEU A 552 -66.13 -3.43 -5.18
N GLN A 553 -65.87 -2.87 -6.35
CA GLN A 553 -66.94 -2.51 -7.29
C GLN A 553 -66.35 -2.12 -8.68
N SER A 554 -67.07 -2.59 -9.64
CA SER A 554 -67.05 -2.53 -11.10
C SER A 554 -66.71 -1.20 -11.80
N GLY A 555 -66.03 -1.32 -12.94
CA GLY A 555 -66.32 -0.56 -14.16
C GLY A 555 -65.34 0.57 -14.48
N GLY A 556 -64.70 0.49 -15.62
CA GLY A 556 -64.43 1.65 -16.47
C GLY A 556 -62.98 2.16 -16.53
N GLU A 557 -62.48 2.13 -17.75
CA GLU A 557 -61.43 2.98 -18.35
C GLU A 557 -59.97 2.74 -17.99
N LYS A 558 -59.23 2.26 -19.00
CA LYS A 558 -57.78 2.17 -19.05
C LYS A 558 -57.22 3.59 -19.26
N GLU A 559 -56.69 4.19 -18.21
CA GLU A 559 -55.71 5.26 -18.29
C GLU A 559 -54.31 4.67 -18.37
N ASP A 560 -53.68 4.91 -19.51
CA ASP A 560 -52.28 4.56 -19.77
C ASP A 560 -51.37 5.52 -18.98
N ARG A 561 -51.05 5.15 -17.73
CA ARG A 561 -50.08 5.90 -16.92
C ARG A 561 -48.68 5.46 -17.32
N GLY A 562 -48.08 6.24 -18.23
CA GLY A 562 -46.68 6.13 -18.57
C GLY A 562 -45.81 6.13 -17.31
N TRP A 563 -45.16 5.01 -17.07
CA TRP A 563 -44.09 4.90 -16.08
C TRP A 563 -42.91 5.74 -16.58
N THR A 564 -42.74 6.96 -16.04
CA THR A 564 -41.50 7.69 -16.18
C THR A 564 -40.50 7.01 -15.26
N ALA A 565 -39.60 6.20 -15.83
CA ALA A 565 -38.43 5.68 -15.14
C ALA A 565 -37.64 6.89 -14.61
N GLN A 566 -37.66 7.09 -13.28
CA GLN A 566 -36.77 8.05 -12.60
C GLN A 566 -35.35 7.67 -12.97
N LYS A 567 -34.64 8.56 -13.66
CA LYS A 567 -33.20 8.41 -13.95
C LYS A 567 -32.48 8.36 -12.60
N LYS A 568 -31.98 7.17 -12.21
CA LYS A 568 -31.00 7.04 -11.11
C LYS A 568 -29.87 8.04 -11.37
N GLY A 569 -29.55 8.86 -10.37
CA GLY A 569 -28.38 9.73 -10.41
C GLY A 569 -27.13 8.91 -10.72
N LYS A 570 -26.27 9.41 -11.60
CA LYS A 570 -25.02 8.72 -11.93
C LYS A 570 -24.05 8.86 -10.77
N LYS A 571 -23.47 7.74 -10.34
CA LYS A 571 -22.39 7.71 -9.34
C LYS A 571 -21.17 8.46 -9.88
N LYS A 572 -20.56 9.32 -9.06
CA LYS A 572 -19.36 10.09 -9.40
C LYS A 572 -18.27 9.86 -8.35
N PHE A 573 -17.03 9.75 -8.79
CA PHE A 573 -15.85 9.75 -7.92
C PHE A 573 -15.07 11.03 -8.16
N ARG A 574 -14.69 11.71 -7.07
CA ARG A 574 -13.89 12.95 -7.10
C ARG A 574 -12.53 12.67 -6.52
N GLN A 575 -11.46 12.87 -7.28
CA GLN A 575 -10.09 12.83 -6.80
C GLN A 575 -9.59 14.25 -6.66
N ILE A 576 -9.05 14.59 -5.48
CA ILE A 576 -8.61 15.94 -5.15
C ILE A 576 -7.09 15.92 -5.01
N TYR A 577 -6.42 16.57 -5.95
CA TYR A 577 -4.97 16.71 -5.99
C TYR A 577 -4.59 18.14 -5.60
N VAL A 578 -3.62 18.28 -4.69
CA VAL A 578 -3.21 19.59 -4.15
C VAL A 578 -1.71 19.80 -4.32
N HIS A 579 -1.33 20.95 -4.85
CA HIS A 579 0.00 21.51 -4.72
C HIS A 579 -0.04 22.56 -3.60
N LYS A 580 0.73 22.31 -2.53
CA LYS A 580 0.79 23.20 -1.39
C LYS A 580 1.64 24.42 -1.70
N ALA A 581 1.14 25.60 -1.35
CA ALA A 581 1.87 26.84 -1.42
C ALA A 581 3.17 26.75 -0.59
N ALA A 582 4.25 27.32 -1.07
CA ALA A 582 5.45 27.51 -0.25
C ALA A 582 5.11 28.43 0.94
N GLY A 583 5.49 28.01 2.17
CA GLY A 583 5.06 28.59 3.45
C GLY A 583 5.16 30.12 3.57
N PRO A 584 4.76 30.72 4.68
CA PRO A 584 4.32 32.12 4.86
C PRO A 584 5.36 33.24 4.65
N ALA A 585 6.53 32.93 4.09
CA ALA A 585 7.64 33.90 3.99
C ALA A 585 7.63 34.76 2.72
N VAL A 586 6.80 34.49 1.71
CA VAL A 586 6.82 35.29 0.46
C VAL A 586 5.40 35.45 -0.09
N GLY A 587 4.72 36.54 0.31
CA GLY A 587 3.50 37.00 -0.35
C GLY A 587 2.34 35.99 -0.43
N GLU A 588 1.17 36.39 -0.76
CA GLU A 588 -0.08 35.64 -0.84
C GLU A 588 0.03 34.39 -1.74
N SER A 589 0.78 33.35 -1.32
CA SER A 589 0.85 32.09 -2.05
C SER A 589 -0.41 31.27 -1.80
N MET A 590 -1.13 30.94 -2.86
CA MET A 590 -2.37 30.14 -2.84
C MET A 590 -2.05 28.66 -3.11
N ASP A 591 -2.73 27.76 -2.40
CA ASP A 591 -2.74 26.36 -2.76
C ASP A 591 -3.37 26.18 -4.15
N GLU A 592 -2.88 25.23 -4.91
CA GLU A 592 -3.47 24.88 -6.19
C GLU A 592 -4.15 23.52 -6.11
N VAL A 593 -5.38 23.46 -6.55
CA VAL A 593 -6.23 22.29 -6.48
C VAL A 593 -6.66 21.84 -7.89
N ILE A 594 -6.44 20.58 -8.20
CA ILE A 594 -6.96 19.92 -9.40
C ILE A 594 -7.95 18.85 -8.96
N GLU A 595 -9.18 18.96 -9.36
CA GLU A 595 -10.24 17.98 -9.16
C GLU A 595 -10.47 17.16 -10.43
N LEU A 596 -10.36 15.83 -10.32
CA LEU A 596 -10.79 14.91 -11.37
C LEU A 596 -12.11 14.26 -10.97
N VAL A 597 -13.16 14.49 -11.74
CA VAL A 597 -14.50 13.93 -11.52
C VAL A 597 -14.73 12.79 -12.52
N TRP A 598 -14.79 11.56 -12.03
CA TRP A 598 -15.10 10.38 -12.84
C TRP A 598 -16.61 10.21 -12.97
N GLU A 599 -17.11 10.21 -14.18
CA GLU A 599 -18.54 10.04 -14.50
C GLU A 599 -18.81 8.60 -14.95
N LEU A 600 -19.62 7.85 -14.15
CA LEU A 600 -19.95 6.44 -14.40
C LEU A 600 -21.34 6.24 -14.94
#